data_599bbf17b73d2b77536a4e78e84e7a0f
#
_entry.id   599bbf17b73d2b77536a4e78e84e7a0f
#
_cell.length_a   1.000
_cell.length_b   1.000
_cell.length_c   1.000
_cell.angle_alpha   90.00
_cell.angle_beta   90.00
_cell.angle_gamma   90.00
#
_symmetry.space_group_name_H-M   'P 1'
#
loop_
_entity.id
_entity.type
_entity.pdbx_description
1 polymer ?
#
loop_
_entity_poly.entity_id
_entity_poly.type
_entity_poly.pdbx_seq_one_letter_code
_entity_poly.pdbx_strand_id
1 'polypeptide(L)'
;MSSLGDRIVEHLLANGASLDDGELAEALGVQRPAIVETCKQLEAQGLVVRNMAGGTRPVGAAAITAPLRRPAPAGEEKTFPAHARRVLSSRWGTILQRRQALLPGGVTETFELVSGNGRIVGDVVWLADRGPWEAKSAAISEAVLIVGHAGNAHRRFLVFGEEWDTLSRWLSRYRGILDGVEIWFLAGDKLEKLA
;
A
#
# COMPACT_ATOMS: atom_id res chain seq x y z
N MET A 1 -13.10 25.41 3.73
CA MET A 1 -13.76 24.55 4.76
C MET A 1 -13.97 23.18 4.13
N SER A 2 -13.43 22.13 4.73
CA SER A 2 -13.65 20.77 4.23
C SER A 2 -15.10 20.36 4.38
N SER A 3 -15.67 19.70 3.36
CA SER A 3 -17.03 19.16 3.42
C SER A 3 -17.15 18.05 4.48
N LEU A 4 -18.37 17.69 4.88
CA LEU A 4 -18.57 16.56 5.80
C LEU A 4 -18.06 15.26 5.16
N GLY A 5 -18.24 15.11 3.84
CA GLY A 5 -17.71 13.98 3.08
C GLY A 5 -16.19 13.86 3.16
N ASP A 6 -15.48 14.96 2.96
CA ASP A 6 -14.00 14.98 3.06
C ASP A 6 -13.55 14.59 4.47
N ARG A 7 -14.20 15.09 5.51
CA ARG A 7 -13.90 14.77 6.90
C ARG A 7 -14.15 13.31 7.23
N ILE A 8 -15.22 12.69 6.71
CA ILE A 8 -15.50 11.25 6.86
C ILE A 8 -14.39 10.44 6.20
N VAL A 9 -14.06 10.72 4.93
CA VAL A 9 -13.03 10.00 4.20
C VAL A 9 -11.67 10.13 4.90
N GLU A 10 -11.31 11.35 5.31
CA GLU A 10 -10.06 11.62 6.03
C GLU A 10 -9.99 10.84 7.36
N HIS A 11 -11.10 10.83 8.13
CA HIS A 11 -11.17 10.11 9.39
C HIS A 11 -11.06 8.60 9.21
N LEU A 12 -11.78 8.03 8.23
CA LEU A 12 -11.69 6.60 7.89
C LEU A 12 -10.29 6.21 7.42
N LEU A 13 -9.62 7.06 6.64
CA LEU A 13 -8.25 6.83 6.19
C LEU A 13 -7.25 6.91 7.35
N ALA A 14 -7.46 7.83 8.30
CA ALA A 14 -6.57 7.99 9.45
C ALA A 14 -6.63 6.81 10.41
N ASN A 15 -7.81 6.22 10.60
CA ASN A 15 -8.00 5.13 11.56
C ASN A 15 -7.83 3.73 10.96
N GLY A 16 -7.87 3.59 9.63
CA GLY A 16 -7.66 2.31 8.92
C GLY A 16 -8.70 1.23 9.26
N ALA A 17 -9.80 1.60 9.93
CA ALA A 17 -10.83 0.69 10.40
C ALA A 17 -12.16 0.91 9.66
N SER A 18 -12.99 -0.13 9.63
CA SER A 18 -14.40 0.02 9.28
C SER A 18 -15.11 0.56 10.52
N LEU A 19 -15.68 1.74 10.43
CA LEU A 19 -16.45 2.38 11.50
C LEU A 19 -17.93 2.35 11.16
N ASP A 20 -18.77 2.19 12.17
CA ASP A 20 -20.22 2.30 11.98
C ASP A 20 -20.67 3.77 11.97
N ASP A 21 -21.93 3.99 11.56
CA ASP A 21 -22.50 5.34 11.46
C ASP A 21 -22.58 6.06 12.83
N GLY A 22 -22.62 5.32 13.93
CA GLY A 22 -22.61 5.87 15.29
C GLY A 22 -21.21 6.31 15.72
N GLU A 23 -20.22 5.47 15.50
CA GLU A 23 -18.82 5.75 15.78
C GLU A 23 -18.33 6.96 14.97
N LEU A 24 -18.72 7.04 13.69
CA LEU A 24 -18.41 8.21 12.84
C LEU A 24 -19.10 9.48 13.33
N ALA A 25 -20.37 9.38 13.78
CA ALA A 25 -21.12 10.51 14.30
C ALA A 25 -20.46 11.08 15.57
N GLU A 26 -20.06 10.22 16.48
CA GLU A 26 -19.36 10.56 17.71
C GLU A 26 -17.99 11.19 17.43
N ALA A 27 -17.19 10.52 16.60
CA ALA A 27 -15.84 10.98 16.27
C ALA A 27 -15.79 12.33 15.56
N LEU A 28 -16.79 12.63 14.73
CA LEU A 28 -16.86 13.88 13.96
C LEU A 28 -17.73 14.96 14.60
N GLY A 29 -18.41 14.65 15.73
CA GLY A 29 -19.30 15.58 16.42
C GLY A 29 -20.52 15.97 15.58
N VAL A 30 -21.07 15.05 14.79
CA VAL A 30 -22.16 15.29 13.83
C VAL A 30 -23.32 14.34 14.14
N GLN A 31 -24.55 14.73 13.83
CA GLN A 31 -25.70 13.88 14.02
C GLN A 31 -25.67 12.64 13.10
N ARG A 32 -25.99 11.46 13.63
CA ARG A 32 -25.99 10.19 12.89
C ARG A 32 -26.75 10.21 11.56
N PRO A 33 -27.94 10.85 11.43
CA PRO A 33 -28.64 10.93 10.13
C PRO A 33 -27.82 11.64 9.05
N ALA A 34 -27.07 12.67 9.39
CA ALA A 34 -26.20 13.37 8.45
C ALA A 34 -25.03 12.48 7.99
N ILE A 35 -24.47 11.66 8.89
CA ILE A 35 -23.44 10.65 8.54
C ILE A 35 -24.03 9.63 7.57
N VAL A 36 -25.18 9.03 7.88
CA VAL A 36 -25.85 8.02 7.03
C VAL A 36 -26.06 8.53 5.61
N GLU A 37 -26.58 9.76 5.48
CA GLU A 37 -26.85 10.35 4.16
C GLU A 37 -25.56 10.65 3.39
N THR A 38 -24.57 11.24 4.09
CA THR A 38 -23.28 11.53 3.46
C THR A 38 -22.54 10.23 3.05
N CYS A 39 -22.57 9.19 3.87
CA CYS A 39 -21.97 7.91 3.53
C CYS A 39 -22.65 7.23 2.33
N LYS A 40 -23.96 7.35 2.17
CA LYS A 40 -24.67 6.88 0.95
C LYS A 40 -24.20 7.63 -0.30
N GLN A 41 -24.04 8.96 -0.19
CA GLN A 41 -23.54 9.76 -1.30
C GLN A 41 -22.10 9.41 -1.67
N LEU A 42 -21.23 9.21 -0.67
CA LEU A 42 -19.86 8.77 -0.86
C LEU A 42 -19.78 7.36 -1.46
N GLU A 43 -20.67 6.45 -1.07
CA GLU A 43 -20.79 5.11 -1.65
C GLU A 43 -21.24 5.18 -3.12
N ALA A 44 -22.23 6.01 -3.46
CA ALA A 44 -22.65 6.23 -4.83
C ALA A 44 -21.54 6.86 -5.70
N GLN A 45 -20.64 7.64 -5.10
CA GLN A 45 -19.44 8.20 -5.74
C GLN A 45 -18.27 7.19 -5.79
N GLY A 46 -18.42 5.99 -5.21
CA GLY A 46 -17.36 5.00 -5.15
C GLY A 46 -16.21 5.35 -4.19
N LEU A 47 -16.40 6.25 -3.25
CA LEU A 47 -15.36 6.70 -2.30
C LEU A 47 -15.34 5.88 -1.00
N VAL A 48 -16.45 5.23 -0.66
CA VAL A 48 -16.58 4.33 0.48
C VAL A 48 -17.35 3.07 0.10
N VAL A 49 -17.16 1.99 0.86
CA VAL A 49 -17.98 0.78 0.79
C VAL A 49 -18.67 0.58 2.14
N ARG A 50 -19.94 0.30 2.12
CA ARG A 50 -20.74 -0.03 3.32
C ARG A 50 -21.00 -1.54 3.38
N ASN A 51 -20.88 -2.12 4.56
CA ASN A 51 -21.25 -3.53 4.79
C ASN A 51 -22.69 -3.63 5.30
N MET A 52 -23.25 -4.85 5.30
CA MET A 52 -24.62 -5.11 5.78
C MET A 52 -24.82 -4.81 7.28
N ALA A 53 -23.74 -4.73 8.06
CA ALA A 53 -23.76 -4.39 9.48
C ALA A 53 -23.67 -2.87 9.75
N GLY A 54 -23.70 -2.03 8.71
CA GLY A 54 -23.62 -0.58 8.82
C GLY A 54 -22.20 0.00 8.93
N GLY A 55 -21.17 -0.85 8.87
CA GLY A 55 -19.77 -0.39 8.86
C GLY A 55 -19.42 0.26 7.52
N THR A 56 -18.80 1.43 7.58
CA THR A 56 -18.33 2.21 6.42
C THR A 56 -16.81 2.18 6.38
N ARG A 57 -16.24 1.90 5.21
CA ARG A 57 -14.80 1.95 4.96
C ARG A 57 -14.51 2.71 3.66
N PRO A 58 -13.38 3.40 3.52
CA PRO A 58 -13.03 4.07 2.27
C PRO A 58 -12.78 3.06 1.16
N VAL A 59 -13.23 3.35 -0.07
CA VAL A 59 -12.84 2.60 -1.27
C VAL A 59 -11.40 2.94 -1.56
N GLY A 60 -10.58 1.91 -1.72
CA GLY A 60 -9.15 2.07 -1.96
C GLY A 60 -8.30 2.28 -0.70
N ALA A 61 -8.86 2.37 0.51
CA ALA A 61 -8.14 1.91 1.67
C ALA A 61 -8.04 0.41 1.52
N ALA A 62 -6.88 -0.08 1.09
CA ALA A 62 -6.60 -1.49 1.22
C ALA A 62 -6.97 -1.87 2.65
N ALA A 63 -7.94 -2.78 2.83
CA ALA A 63 -8.30 -3.23 4.17
C ALA A 63 -7.03 -3.83 4.76
N ILE A 64 -6.31 -3.03 5.55
CA ILE A 64 -5.07 -3.45 6.18
C ILE A 64 -5.51 -4.40 7.27
N THR A 65 -5.54 -5.67 6.93
CA THR A 65 -5.77 -6.73 7.91
C THR A 65 -4.62 -6.69 8.92
N ALA A 66 -4.90 -7.11 10.15
CA ALA A 66 -3.92 -7.17 11.23
C ALA A 66 -2.59 -7.76 10.73
N PRO A 67 -1.45 -7.30 11.27
CA PRO A 67 -0.17 -7.85 10.88
C PRO A 67 -0.21 -9.37 11.03
N LEU A 68 0.19 -10.10 9.98
CA LEU A 68 0.40 -11.54 10.08
C LEU A 68 1.45 -11.75 11.19
N ARG A 69 0.99 -12.07 12.39
CA ARG A 69 1.85 -12.49 13.49
C ARG A 69 2.38 -13.89 13.17
N ARG A 70 3.39 -13.93 12.35
CA ARG A 70 4.35 -15.01 12.44
C ARG A 70 5.58 -14.41 13.12
N PRO A 71 6.01 -14.91 14.29
CA PRO A 71 7.33 -14.56 14.77
C PRO A 71 8.30 -14.95 13.65
N ALA A 72 9.07 -13.98 13.18
CA ALA A 72 10.09 -14.22 12.19
C ALA A 72 11.05 -15.29 12.77
N PRO A 73 11.28 -16.42 12.11
CA PRO A 73 12.35 -17.32 12.53
C PRO A 73 13.66 -16.51 12.47
N ALA A 74 14.57 -16.78 13.42
CA ALA A 74 15.82 -16.03 13.62
C ALA A 74 16.76 -15.95 12.39
N GLY A 75 16.36 -16.55 11.25
CA GLY A 75 17.00 -16.46 9.96
C GLY A 75 16.48 -15.38 9.00
N GLU A 76 15.32 -14.76 9.27
CA GLU A 76 14.71 -13.76 8.35
C GLU A 76 15.42 -12.40 8.36
N GLU A 77 16.18 -12.05 9.37
CA GLU A 77 17.01 -10.85 9.38
C GLU A 77 18.08 -10.82 8.27
N LYS A 78 18.42 -11.99 7.72
CA LYS A 78 19.38 -12.13 6.61
C LYS A 78 18.72 -12.09 5.23
N THR A 79 17.40 -12.03 5.13
CA THR A 79 16.71 -11.97 3.85
C THR A 79 16.62 -10.53 3.35
N PHE A 80 16.69 -10.33 2.05
CA PHE A 80 16.60 -9.01 1.43
C PHE A 80 15.32 -8.22 1.84
N PRO A 81 14.11 -8.83 1.94
CA PRO A 81 12.92 -8.11 2.41
C PRO A 81 13.05 -7.54 3.83
N ALA A 82 13.63 -8.30 4.76
CA ALA A 82 13.84 -7.84 6.13
C ALA A 82 14.88 -6.71 6.18
N HIS A 83 15.96 -6.83 5.40
CA HIS A 83 16.96 -5.79 5.25
C HIS A 83 16.36 -4.50 4.66
N ALA A 84 15.60 -4.59 3.58
CA ALA A 84 14.92 -3.46 2.96
C ALA A 84 13.96 -2.77 3.94
N ARG A 85 13.17 -3.52 4.72
CA ARG A 85 12.31 -2.97 5.77
C ARG A 85 13.09 -2.14 6.78
N ARG A 86 14.21 -2.67 7.28
CA ARG A 86 15.05 -1.99 8.27
C ARG A 86 15.61 -0.68 7.72
N VAL A 87 16.22 -0.72 6.53
CA VAL A 87 16.85 0.46 5.91
C VAL A 87 15.82 1.54 5.61
N LEU A 88 14.70 1.17 4.99
CA LEU A 88 13.64 2.11 4.63
C LEU A 88 12.90 2.67 5.84
N SER A 89 12.63 1.84 6.86
CA SER A 89 12.02 2.31 8.11
C SER A 89 12.88 3.35 8.79
N SER A 90 14.20 3.12 8.86
CA SER A 90 15.15 4.08 9.41
C SER A 90 15.19 5.38 8.59
N ARG A 91 15.27 5.26 7.26
CA ARG A 91 15.38 6.43 6.37
C ARG A 91 14.14 7.32 6.38
N TRP A 92 12.95 6.73 6.50
CA TRP A 92 11.67 7.48 6.44
C TRP A 92 11.07 7.75 7.82
N GLY A 93 11.72 7.33 8.90
CA GLY A 93 11.23 7.56 10.27
C GLY A 93 9.89 6.90 10.55
N THR A 94 9.58 5.79 9.84
CA THR A 94 8.31 5.08 9.98
C THR A 94 8.54 3.56 9.98
N ILE A 95 7.77 2.84 10.79
CA ILE A 95 7.86 1.38 10.82
C ILE A 95 7.14 0.82 9.61
N LEU A 96 7.88 0.08 8.77
CA LEU A 96 7.34 -0.70 7.66
C LEU A 96 7.18 -2.16 8.08
N GLN A 97 6.08 -2.77 7.69
CA GLN A 97 5.74 -4.15 8.07
C GLN A 97 5.16 -4.90 6.87
N ARG A 98 5.30 -6.21 6.86
CA ARG A 98 4.59 -7.07 5.93
C ARG A 98 3.12 -7.10 6.28
N ARG A 99 2.25 -6.77 5.32
CA ARG A 99 0.79 -6.74 5.52
C ARG A 99 0.06 -7.19 4.26
N GLN A 100 -1.11 -7.77 4.48
CA GLN A 100 -2.08 -7.99 3.42
C GLN A 100 -2.91 -6.73 3.15
N ALA A 101 -3.19 -6.49 1.88
CA ALA A 101 -4.05 -5.41 1.44
C ALA A 101 -5.05 -5.92 0.41
N LEU A 102 -6.28 -5.41 0.48
CA LEU A 102 -7.31 -5.68 -0.50
C LEU A 102 -7.17 -4.69 -1.65
N LEU A 103 -6.93 -5.21 -2.85
CA LEU A 103 -6.87 -4.43 -4.09
C LEU A 103 -8.27 -4.20 -4.69
N PRO A 104 -8.43 -3.24 -5.61
CA PRO A 104 -9.64 -3.14 -6.42
C PRO A 104 -9.98 -4.48 -7.07
N GLY A 105 -11.27 -4.82 -7.13
CA GLY A 105 -11.72 -6.13 -7.61
C GLY A 105 -11.75 -7.27 -6.57
N GLY A 106 -11.42 -6.96 -5.29
CA GLY A 106 -11.54 -7.93 -4.20
C GLY A 106 -10.35 -8.90 -4.07
N VAL A 107 -9.29 -8.68 -4.80
CA VAL A 107 -8.05 -9.47 -4.72
C VAL A 107 -7.26 -9.07 -3.48
N THR A 108 -6.79 -10.03 -2.70
CA THR A 108 -5.93 -9.79 -1.53
C THR A 108 -4.48 -10.05 -1.90
N GLU A 109 -3.64 -9.05 -1.74
CA GLU A 109 -2.20 -9.15 -1.97
C GLU A 109 -1.40 -8.90 -0.69
N THR A 110 -0.20 -9.47 -0.62
CA THR A 110 0.71 -9.30 0.51
C THR A 110 1.86 -8.40 0.09
N PHE A 111 1.98 -7.25 0.74
CA PHE A 111 3.09 -6.31 0.53
C PHE A 111 4.11 -6.42 1.66
N GLU A 112 5.38 -6.39 1.32
CA GLU A 112 6.48 -6.48 2.30
C GLU A 112 6.72 -5.18 3.07
N LEU A 113 6.30 -4.03 2.55
CA LEU A 113 6.72 -2.71 2.99
C LEU A 113 5.52 -1.76 3.15
N VAL A 114 4.74 -1.94 4.22
CA VAL A 114 3.53 -1.14 4.50
C VAL A 114 3.68 -0.38 5.80
N SER A 115 3.42 0.93 5.80
CA SER A 115 3.35 1.75 7.03
C SER A 115 2.12 1.42 7.88
N GLY A 116 2.15 1.74 9.16
CA GLY A 116 1.06 1.48 10.11
C GLY A 116 -0.28 2.07 9.67
N ASN A 117 -0.27 3.22 9.04
CA ASN A 117 -1.46 3.93 8.54
C ASN A 117 -1.80 3.62 7.06
N GLY A 118 -1.07 2.71 6.39
CA GLY A 118 -1.30 2.36 4.99
C GLY A 118 -0.99 3.45 3.96
N ARG A 119 -0.47 4.60 4.37
CA ARG A 119 -0.14 5.69 3.44
C ARG A 119 1.10 5.43 2.60
N ILE A 120 1.97 4.54 3.05
CA ILE A 120 3.16 4.10 2.35
C ILE A 120 2.99 2.62 2.08
N VAL A 121 2.98 2.24 0.81
CA VAL A 121 2.88 0.85 0.37
C VAL A 121 3.99 0.58 -0.65
N GLY A 122 4.71 -0.47 -0.43
CA GLY A 122 5.74 -0.91 -1.34
C GLY A 122 5.97 -2.40 -1.24
N ASP A 123 6.73 -2.89 -2.20
CA ASP A 123 7.12 -4.28 -2.23
C ASP A 123 8.57 -4.45 -2.61
N VAL A 124 9.07 -5.66 -2.39
CA VAL A 124 10.42 -6.07 -2.71
C VAL A 124 10.39 -7.00 -3.91
N VAL A 125 11.13 -6.65 -4.95
CA VAL A 125 11.22 -7.46 -6.15
C VAL A 125 12.57 -8.18 -6.19
N TRP A 126 12.53 -9.52 -6.16
CA TRP A 126 13.69 -10.39 -6.28
C TRP A 126 13.72 -11.03 -7.67
N LEU A 127 14.78 -10.81 -8.42
CA LEU A 127 14.89 -11.20 -9.81
C LEU A 127 15.89 -12.32 -10.09
N ALA A 128 16.81 -12.61 -9.15
CA ALA A 128 17.91 -13.55 -9.39
C ALA A 128 17.47 -14.93 -9.89
N ASP A 129 16.37 -15.44 -9.33
CA ASP A 129 15.85 -16.79 -9.63
C ASP A 129 14.74 -16.79 -10.70
N ARG A 130 14.45 -15.65 -11.34
CA ARG A 130 13.32 -15.50 -12.29
C ARG A 130 13.62 -15.96 -13.71
N GLY A 131 14.82 -16.51 -13.98
CA GLY A 131 15.16 -17.02 -15.31
C GLY A 131 15.49 -15.92 -16.35
N PRO A 132 15.08 -16.05 -17.64
CA PRO A 132 15.47 -15.14 -18.70
C PRO A 132 14.84 -13.75 -18.57
N TRP A 133 15.32 -12.82 -19.43
CA TRP A 133 14.87 -11.43 -19.48
C TRP A 133 13.34 -11.27 -19.53
N GLU A 134 12.67 -12.07 -20.34
CA GLU A 134 11.22 -11.99 -20.54
C GLU A 134 10.47 -12.24 -19.21
N ALA A 135 10.89 -13.24 -18.44
CA ALA A 135 10.31 -13.57 -17.14
C ALA A 135 10.62 -12.48 -16.11
N LYS A 136 11.85 -11.96 -16.10
CA LYS A 136 12.23 -10.84 -15.21
C LYS A 136 11.46 -9.56 -15.54
N SER A 137 11.35 -9.22 -16.81
CA SER A 137 10.60 -8.06 -17.30
C SER A 137 9.12 -8.16 -16.96
N ALA A 138 8.51 -9.34 -17.13
CA ALA A 138 7.12 -9.58 -16.74
C ALA A 138 6.92 -9.41 -15.23
N ALA A 139 7.81 -9.97 -14.39
CA ALA A 139 7.74 -9.84 -12.95
C ALA A 139 7.84 -8.38 -12.46
N ILE A 140 8.70 -7.55 -13.08
CA ILE A 140 8.77 -6.12 -12.78
C ILE A 140 7.46 -5.43 -13.15
N SER A 141 6.94 -5.69 -14.34
CA SER A 141 5.70 -5.06 -14.83
C SER A 141 4.49 -5.45 -13.97
N GLU A 142 4.39 -6.71 -13.57
CA GLU A 142 3.37 -7.21 -12.64
C GLU A 142 3.46 -6.52 -11.28
N ALA A 143 4.66 -6.42 -10.70
CA ALA A 143 4.87 -5.74 -9.42
C ALA A 143 4.49 -4.24 -9.50
N VAL A 144 4.85 -3.55 -10.58
CA VAL A 144 4.44 -2.15 -10.82
C VAL A 144 2.93 -2.03 -10.87
N LEU A 145 2.25 -2.93 -11.59
CA LEU A 145 0.79 -2.93 -11.70
C LEU A 145 0.13 -3.16 -10.33
N ILE A 146 0.56 -4.17 -9.59
CA ILE A 146 0.01 -4.52 -8.28
C ILE A 146 0.19 -3.38 -7.29
N VAL A 147 1.42 -2.84 -7.15
CA VAL A 147 1.69 -1.72 -6.24
C VAL A 147 0.99 -0.45 -6.71
N GLY A 148 0.89 -0.20 -8.01
CA GLY A 148 0.14 0.92 -8.59
C GLY A 148 -1.33 0.94 -8.17
N HIS A 149 -1.93 -0.25 -7.97
CA HIS A 149 -3.31 -0.41 -7.51
C HIS A 149 -3.46 -0.52 -5.99
N ALA A 150 -2.38 -0.35 -5.21
CA ALA A 150 -2.42 -0.43 -3.75
C ALA A 150 -3.15 0.76 -3.10
N GLY A 151 -4.41 0.95 -3.46
CA GLY A 151 -5.34 1.87 -2.80
C GLY A 151 -4.91 3.33 -2.74
N ASN A 152 -5.31 4.03 -1.67
CA ASN A 152 -5.02 5.45 -1.44
C ASN A 152 -3.63 5.71 -0.84
N ALA A 153 -2.65 4.86 -1.12
CA ALA A 153 -1.29 5.11 -0.69
C ALA A 153 -0.78 6.43 -1.30
N HIS A 154 -0.27 7.32 -0.45
CA HIS A 154 0.37 8.56 -0.90
C HIS A 154 1.73 8.29 -1.54
N ARG A 155 2.36 7.19 -1.14
CA ARG A 155 3.62 6.74 -1.67
C ARG A 155 3.54 5.27 -2.02
N ARG A 156 3.80 4.96 -3.27
CA ARG A 156 3.88 3.61 -3.83
C ARG A 156 5.26 3.39 -4.37
N PHE A 157 5.87 2.25 -4.04
CA PHE A 157 7.25 2.03 -4.45
C PHE A 157 7.62 0.55 -4.53
N LEU A 158 8.64 0.27 -5.33
CA LEU A 158 9.30 -1.02 -5.40
C LEU A 158 10.78 -0.90 -5.06
N VAL A 159 11.31 -1.90 -4.37
CA VAL A 159 12.72 -1.97 -3.99
C VAL A 159 13.37 -3.18 -4.62
N PHE A 160 14.47 -2.95 -5.29
CA PHE A 160 15.31 -3.96 -5.93
C PHE A 160 16.66 -4.02 -5.24
N GLY A 161 17.23 -5.21 -5.03
CA GLY A 161 18.53 -5.40 -4.38
C GLY A 161 19.60 -5.96 -5.29
N GLU A 162 19.20 -6.51 -6.42
CA GLU A 162 20.06 -7.19 -7.36
C GLU A 162 19.61 -6.93 -8.80
N GLU A 163 20.41 -7.42 -9.76
CA GLU A 163 20.06 -7.36 -11.17
C GLU A 163 19.93 -5.94 -11.72
N TRP A 164 20.91 -5.08 -11.34
CA TRP A 164 20.98 -3.69 -11.82
C TRP A 164 20.81 -3.55 -13.33
N ASP A 165 21.51 -4.38 -14.12
CA ASP A 165 21.46 -4.33 -15.58
C ASP A 165 20.06 -4.64 -16.12
N THR A 166 19.40 -5.63 -15.50
CA THR A 166 18.03 -5.98 -15.83
C THR A 166 17.08 -4.82 -15.54
N LEU A 167 17.18 -4.23 -14.35
CA LEU A 167 16.34 -3.12 -13.93
C LEU A 167 16.59 -1.87 -14.78
N SER A 168 17.84 -1.53 -15.02
CA SER A 168 18.24 -0.40 -15.87
C SER A 168 17.71 -0.54 -17.30
N ARG A 169 17.84 -1.75 -17.90
CA ARG A 169 17.28 -2.05 -19.20
C ARG A 169 15.76 -1.97 -19.21
N TRP A 170 15.08 -2.42 -18.15
CA TRP A 170 13.63 -2.32 -18.03
C TRP A 170 13.18 -0.87 -17.94
N LEU A 171 13.80 -0.07 -17.06
CA LEU A 171 13.50 1.37 -16.89
C LEU A 171 13.69 2.14 -18.20
N SER A 172 14.74 1.84 -18.97
CA SER A 172 14.97 2.52 -20.25
C SER A 172 13.83 2.33 -21.27
N ARG A 173 13.08 1.23 -21.15
CA ARG A 173 11.98 0.88 -22.07
C ARG A 173 10.60 1.25 -21.54
N TYR A 174 10.39 1.11 -20.23
CA TYR A 174 9.06 1.07 -19.61
C TYR A 174 8.83 2.14 -18.55
N ARG A 175 9.74 3.10 -18.39
CA ARG A 175 9.61 4.17 -17.37
C ARG A 175 8.27 4.90 -17.43
N GLY A 176 7.67 5.04 -18.61
CA GLY A 176 6.38 5.71 -18.81
C GLY A 176 5.17 5.01 -18.19
N ILE A 177 5.29 3.73 -17.78
CA ILE A 177 4.17 2.98 -17.19
C ILE A 177 4.18 2.99 -15.65
N LEU A 178 5.11 3.71 -15.02
CA LEU A 178 5.26 3.70 -13.56
C LEU A 178 4.07 4.30 -12.80
N ASP A 179 3.33 5.20 -13.41
CA ASP A 179 2.09 5.83 -12.90
C ASP A 179 2.11 6.12 -11.38
N GLY A 180 3.11 6.88 -10.95
CA GLY A 180 3.28 7.27 -9.54
C GLY A 180 3.91 6.19 -8.64
N VAL A 181 4.42 5.10 -9.22
CA VAL A 181 5.23 4.11 -8.50
C VAL A 181 6.71 4.50 -8.54
N GLU A 182 7.30 4.70 -7.38
CA GLU A 182 8.73 4.97 -7.27
C GLU A 182 9.54 3.67 -7.37
N ILE A 183 10.68 3.73 -8.04
CA ILE A 183 11.62 2.62 -8.12
C ILE A 183 12.88 2.96 -7.33
N TRP A 184 13.23 2.08 -6.40
CA TRP A 184 14.39 2.20 -5.56
C TRP A 184 15.33 1.02 -5.73
N PHE A 185 16.62 1.28 -5.64
CA PHE A 185 17.66 0.25 -5.63
C PHE A 185 18.42 0.29 -4.31
N LEU A 186 18.58 -0.86 -3.68
CA LEU A 186 19.23 -1.03 -2.39
C LEU A 186 20.47 -1.92 -2.55
N ALA A 187 21.66 -1.32 -2.49
CA ALA A 187 22.93 -2.01 -2.51
C ALA A 187 23.58 -1.93 -1.12
N GLY A 188 23.59 -3.02 -0.38
CA GLY A 188 23.92 -2.98 1.04
C GLY A 188 22.98 -2.01 1.77
N ASP A 189 23.52 -1.05 2.51
CA ASP A 189 22.70 -0.01 3.19
C ASP A 189 22.50 1.26 2.34
N LYS A 190 23.04 1.30 1.13
CA LYS A 190 22.90 2.45 0.22
C LYS A 190 21.60 2.32 -0.59
N LEU A 191 20.69 3.23 -0.34
CA LEU A 191 19.41 3.32 -1.04
C LEU A 191 19.42 4.46 -2.06
N GLU A 192 19.09 4.16 -3.31
CA GLU A 192 19.07 5.10 -4.43
C GLU A 192 17.69 5.08 -5.11
N LYS A 193 17.12 6.27 -5.36
CA LYS A 193 15.89 6.41 -6.15
C LYS A 193 16.23 6.51 -7.62
N LEU A 194 15.64 5.65 -8.45
CA LEU A 194 15.89 5.57 -9.89
C LEU A 194 14.79 6.22 -10.73
N ALA A 195 13.55 6.16 -10.22
CA ALA A 195 12.38 6.74 -10.88
C ALA A 195 11.29 7.10 -9.87
#